data_0d64c6ed4d31e63c2754631c3b3de2c9
#
_entry.id   0d64c6ed4d31e63c2754631c3b3de2c9
#
_cell.length_a   1.000
_cell.length_b   1.000
_cell.length_c   1.000
_cell.angle_alpha   90.00
_cell.angle_beta   90.00
_cell.angle_gamma   90.00
#
_symmetry.space_group_name_H-M   'P 1'
#
loop_
_entity.id
_entity.type
_entity.pdbx_description
1 polymer ?
#
loop_
_entity_poly.entity_id
_entity_poly.type
_entity_poly.pdbx_seq_one_letter_code
_entity_poly.pdbx_strand_id
1 'polypeptide(L)'
;MAESIEPKFRTVALAAVALGYTKAGQNEDANEMISTLEEGARALEEPRKKAEALAAAAKVRFDLGNKTEAIKLLTEASVVAKGIERSENRGYALLAVAITLDDIGDTKKALSLLKEADKAADKVSDPDSQKKIVEKVRTKMAELEKKK
;
A
#
# COMPACT_ATOMS: atom_id res chain seq x y z
N MET A 1 2.88 18.77 -16.55
CA MET A 1 3.85 18.71 -15.44
C MET A 1 3.99 17.33 -14.83
N ALA A 2 2.90 16.64 -14.46
CA ALA A 2 2.98 15.24 -13.97
C ALA A 2 3.49 14.25 -15.03
N GLU A 3 3.35 14.57 -16.30
CA GLU A 3 3.77 13.71 -17.43
C GLU A 3 5.28 13.66 -17.65
N SER A 4 6.03 14.63 -17.14
CA SER A 4 7.50 14.67 -17.24
C SER A 4 8.23 13.95 -16.11
N ILE A 5 7.49 13.44 -15.10
CA ILE A 5 8.05 12.78 -13.93
C ILE A 5 8.16 11.27 -14.21
N GLU A 6 9.27 10.65 -13.78
CA GLU A 6 9.42 9.20 -13.88
C GLU A 6 8.20 8.46 -13.31
N PRO A 7 7.77 7.33 -13.90
CA PRO A 7 6.52 6.64 -13.49
C PRO A 7 6.39 6.35 -12.00
N LYS A 8 7.50 6.01 -11.34
CA LYS A 8 7.53 5.72 -9.89
C LYS A 8 7.18 6.95 -9.02
N PHE A 9 7.60 8.15 -9.45
CA PHE A 9 7.30 9.39 -8.73
C PHE A 9 5.93 9.96 -9.11
N ARG A 10 5.51 9.73 -10.35
CA ARG A 10 4.20 10.14 -10.84
C ARG A 10 3.07 9.55 -10.00
N THR A 11 3.17 8.28 -9.66
CA THR A 11 2.14 7.59 -8.86
C THR A 11 2.02 8.20 -7.45
N VAL A 12 3.15 8.48 -6.80
CA VAL A 12 3.16 9.12 -5.47
C VAL A 12 2.61 10.55 -5.56
N ALA A 13 3.02 11.30 -6.57
CA ALA A 13 2.54 12.67 -6.77
C ALA A 13 1.02 12.71 -7.02
N LEU A 14 0.49 11.81 -7.84
CA LEU A 14 -0.95 11.71 -8.12
C LEU A 14 -1.74 11.32 -6.85
N ALA A 15 -1.22 10.43 -6.03
CA ALA A 15 -1.84 10.08 -4.75
C ALA A 15 -1.95 11.30 -3.83
N ALA A 16 -0.89 12.07 -3.71
CA ALA A 16 -0.86 13.28 -2.89
C ALA A 16 -1.85 14.35 -3.41
N VAL A 17 -1.92 14.53 -4.73
CA VAL A 17 -2.85 15.48 -5.35
C VAL A 17 -4.30 15.03 -5.14
N ALA A 18 -4.61 13.75 -5.34
CA ALA A 18 -5.95 13.21 -5.12
C ALA A 18 -6.41 13.38 -3.67
N LEU A 19 -5.51 13.14 -2.70
CA LEU A 19 -5.79 13.42 -1.28
C LEU A 19 -6.06 14.90 -1.02
N GLY A 20 -5.33 15.78 -1.69
CA GLY A 20 -5.54 17.23 -1.61
C GLY A 20 -6.93 17.63 -2.10
N TYR A 21 -7.37 17.11 -3.24
CA TYR A 21 -8.71 17.36 -3.78
C TYR A 21 -9.81 16.81 -2.86
N THR A 22 -9.61 15.62 -2.30
CA THR A 22 -10.56 15.04 -1.34
C THR A 22 -10.73 15.92 -0.11
N LYS A 23 -9.64 16.41 0.46
CA LYS A 23 -9.66 17.31 1.63
C LYS A 23 -10.30 18.67 1.32
N ALA A 24 -10.17 19.13 0.08
CA ALA A 24 -10.79 20.38 -0.37
C ALA A 24 -12.27 20.24 -0.74
N GLY A 25 -12.84 19.03 -0.71
CA GLY A 25 -14.21 18.74 -1.11
C GLY A 25 -14.44 18.66 -2.61
N GLN A 26 -13.38 18.59 -3.41
CA GLN A 26 -13.42 18.50 -4.88
C GLN A 26 -13.44 17.04 -5.34
N ASN A 27 -14.53 16.35 -5.05
CA ASN A 27 -14.62 14.88 -5.24
C ASN A 27 -14.58 14.43 -6.70
N GLU A 28 -15.08 15.23 -7.65
CA GLU A 28 -15.03 14.88 -9.08
C GLU A 28 -13.59 14.88 -9.58
N ASP A 29 -12.83 15.93 -9.26
CA ASP A 29 -11.42 16.03 -9.60
C ASP A 29 -10.60 14.91 -8.94
N ALA A 30 -10.93 14.57 -7.68
CA ALA A 30 -10.32 13.47 -6.97
C ALA A 30 -10.60 12.11 -7.64
N ASN A 31 -11.82 11.88 -8.13
CA ASN A 31 -12.19 10.65 -8.84
C ASN A 31 -11.42 10.48 -10.16
N GLU A 32 -11.26 11.56 -10.93
CA GLU A 32 -10.48 11.54 -12.16
C GLU A 32 -9.00 11.25 -11.87
N MET A 33 -8.44 11.93 -10.88
CA MET A 33 -7.06 11.70 -10.44
C MET A 33 -6.82 10.28 -9.95
N ILE A 34 -7.76 9.72 -9.20
CA ILE A 34 -7.61 8.36 -8.67
C ILE A 34 -7.67 7.32 -9.80
N SER A 35 -8.49 7.52 -10.82
CA SER A 35 -8.51 6.64 -11.98
C SER A 35 -7.16 6.64 -12.70
N THR A 36 -6.56 7.80 -12.87
CA THR A 36 -5.21 7.94 -13.44
C THR A 36 -4.16 7.27 -12.55
N LEU A 37 -4.28 7.41 -11.23
CA LEU A 37 -3.41 6.77 -10.27
C LEU A 37 -3.50 5.24 -10.35
N GLU A 38 -4.70 4.68 -10.45
CA GLU A 38 -4.92 3.24 -10.56
C GLU A 38 -4.31 2.67 -11.85
N GLU A 39 -4.51 3.35 -12.97
CA GLU A 39 -3.89 2.95 -14.25
C GLU A 39 -2.37 3.00 -14.16
N GLY A 40 -1.83 4.08 -13.60
CA GLY A 40 -0.39 4.23 -13.37
C GLY A 40 0.18 3.16 -12.45
N ALA A 41 -0.54 2.82 -11.40
CA ALA A 41 -0.14 1.77 -10.45
C ALA A 41 -0.07 0.40 -11.13
N ARG A 42 -1.08 0.05 -11.93
CA ARG A 42 -1.12 -1.22 -12.67
C ARG A 42 -0.05 -1.31 -13.75
N ALA A 43 0.37 -0.18 -14.31
CA ALA A 43 1.42 -0.11 -15.32
C ALA A 43 2.84 -0.23 -14.75
N LEU A 44 3.02 -0.14 -13.44
CA LEU A 44 4.34 -0.29 -12.82
C LEU A 44 4.85 -1.72 -12.99
N GLU A 45 6.07 -1.85 -13.47
CA GLU A 45 6.70 -3.16 -13.69
C GLU A 45 7.29 -3.74 -12.41
N GLU A 46 7.80 -2.90 -11.52
CA GLU A 46 8.36 -3.31 -10.24
C GLU A 46 7.24 -3.73 -9.26
N PRO A 47 7.15 -5.02 -8.88
CA PRO A 47 6.01 -5.51 -8.08
C PRO A 47 5.84 -4.82 -6.73
N ARG A 48 6.94 -4.48 -6.05
CA ARG A 48 6.87 -3.75 -4.78
C ARG A 48 6.23 -2.38 -4.96
N LYS A 49 6.68 -1.62 -5.94
CA LYS A 49 6.13 -0.30 -6.26
C LYS A 49 4.66 -0.40 -6.68
N LYS A 50 4.32 -1.42 -7.46
CA LYS A 50 2.93 -1.68 -7.86
C LYS A 50 2.03 -1.93 -6.64
N ALA A 51 2.43 -2.81 -5.72
CA ALA A 51 1.65 -3.09 -4.52
C ALA A 51 1.48 -1.84 -3.63
N GLU A 52 2.55 -1.09 -3.42
CA GLU A 52 2.52 0.16 -2.65
C GLU A 52 1.60 1.21 -3.30
N ALA A 53 1.66 1.35 -4.61
CA ALA A 53 0.82 2.30 -5.36
C ALA A 53 -0.66 1.92 -5.35
N LEU A 54 -0.97 0.63 -5.49
CA LEU A 54 -2.35 0.11 -5.38
C LEU A 54 -2.91 0.34 -3.96
N ALA A 55 -2.10 0.16 -2.93
CA ALA A 55 -2.50 0.43 -1.54
C ALA A 55 -2.78 1.93 -1.34
N ALA A 56 -1.94 2.81 -1.89
CA ALA A 56 -2.17 4.26 -1.84
C ALA A 56 -3.48 4.65 -2.55
N ALA A 57 -3.75 4.08 -3.72
CA ALA A 57 -4.99 4.28 -4.46
C ALA A 57 -6.22 3.82 -3.65
N ALA A 58 -6.10 2.69 -2.97
CA ALA A 58 -7.15 2.16 -2.11
C ALA A 58 -7.49 3.12 -0.96
N LYS A 59 -6.49 3.71 -0.32
CA LYS A 59 -6.70 4.70 0.74
C LYS A 59 -7.49 5.91 0.23
N VAL A 60 -7.14 6.42 -0.94
CA VAL A 60 -7.86 7.56 -1.55
C VAL A 60 -9.31 7.17 -1.88
N ARG A 61 -9.55 5.98 -2.45
CA ARG A 61 -10.91 5.47 -2.70
C ARG A 61 -11.73 5.39 -1.41
N PHE A 62 -11.12 4.90 -0.34
CA PHE A 62 -11.78 4.83 0.96
C PHE A 62 -12.16 6.22 1.48
N ASP A 63 -11.23 7.18 1.40
CA ASP A 63 -11.47 8.57 1.85
C ASP A 63 -12.57 9.28 1.03
N LEU A 64 -12.76 8.86 -0.22
CA LEU A 64 -13.87 9.30 -1.09
C LEU A 64 -15.21 8.59 -0.79
N GLY A 65 -15.24 7.66 0.16
CA GLY A 65 -16.43 6.88 0.47
C GLY A 65 -16.62 5.62 -0.38
N ASN A 66 -15.69 5.31 -1.28
CA ASN A 66 -15.74 4.17 -2.18
C ASN A 66 -15.11 2.92 -1.55
N LYS A 67 -15.71 2.44 -0.47
CA LYS A 67 -15.17 1.32 0.32
C LYS A 67 -15.00 0.03 -0.50
N THR A 68 -15.96 -0.30 -1.35
CA THR A 68 -15.91 -1.51 -2.19
C THR A 68 -14.71 -1.49 -3.13
N GLU A 69 -14.47 -0.37 -3.81
CA GLU A 69 -13.32 -0.22 -4.71
C GLU A 69 -11.99 -0.23 -3.94
N ALA A 70 -11.96 0.36 -2.75
CA ALA A 70 -10.80 0.30 -1.88
C ALA A 70 -10.42 -1.15 -1.51
N ILE A 71 -11.40 -1.97 -1.15
CA ILE A 71 -11.20 -3.39 -0.82
C ILE A 71 -10.70 -4.17 -2.05
N LYS A 72 -11.23 -3.91 -3.23
CA LYS A 72 -10.76 -4.55 -4.47
C LYS A 72 -9.29 -4.22 -4.74
N LEU A 73 -8.91 -2.96 -4.63
CA LEU A 73 -7.52 -2.52 -4.83
C LEU A 73 -6.56 -3.15 -3.82
N LEU A 74 -6.98 -3.26 -2.56
CA LEU A 74 -6.17 -3.90 -1.52
C LEU A 74 -6.05 -5.41 -1.73
N THR A 75 -7.08 -6.06 -2.25
CA THR A 75 -7.01 -7.47 -2.64
C THR A 75 -6.01 -7.66 -3.77
N GLU A 76 -6.06 -6.82 -4.78
CA GLU A 76 -5.10 -6.81 -5.90
C GLU A 76 -3.67 -6.55 -5.40
N ALA A 77 -3.47 -5.54 -4.56
CA ALA A 77 -2.18 -5.23 -3.94
C ALA A 77 -1.63 -6.40 -3.12
N SER A 78 -2.49 -7.09 -2.37
CA SER A 78 -2.10 -8.26 -1.57
C SER A 78 -1.60 -9.40 -2.44
N VAL A 79 -2.28 -9.67 -3.55
CA VAL A 79 -1.86 -10.72 -4.51
C VAL A 79 -0.49 -10.38 -5.10
N VAL A 80 -0.28 -9.14 -5.52
CA VAL A 80 1.00 -8.67 -6.05
C VAL A 80 2.10 -8.82 -5.00
N ALA A 81 1.85 -8.36 -3.77
CA ALA A 81 2.82 -8.42 -2.67
C ALA A 81 3.23 -9.86 -2.32
N LYS A 82 2.27 -10.76 -2.23
CA LYS A 82 2.54 -12.19 -1.91
C LYS A 82 3.36 -12.88 -2.98
N GLY A 83 3.22 -12.46 -4.24
CA GLY A 83 3.95 -13.02 -5.38
C GLY A 83 5.39 -12.53 -5.53
N ILE A 84 5.85 -11.59 -4.72
CA ILE A 84 7.21 -11.06 -4.81
C ILE A 84 8.21 -12.11 -4.33
N GLU A 85 9.17 -12.47 -5.19
CA GLU A 85 10.17 -13.51 -4.87
C GLU A 85 11.17 -13.05 -3.81
N ARG A 86 11.68 -11.84 -3.95
CA ARG A 86 12.66 -11.29 -3.02
C ARG A 86 12.03 -10.98 -1.67
N SER A 87 12.49 -11.68 -0.63
CA SER A 87 11.91 -11.61 0.73
C SER A 87 11.85 -10.21 1.32
N GLU A 88 12.87 -9.40 1.12
CA GLU A 88 12.90 -8.01 1.58
C GLU A 88 11.79 -7.19 0.94
N ASN A 89 11.67 -7.23 -0.40
CA ASN A 89 10.64 -6.52 -1.13
C ASN A 89 9.24 -7.01 -0.81
N ARG A 90 9.09 -8.33 -0.65
CA ARG A 90 7.82 -8.94 -0.24
C ARG A 90 7.40 -8.45 1.15
N GLY A 91 8.34 -8.44 2.10
CA GLY A 91 8.07 -7.96 3.46
C GLY A 91 7.62 -6.51 3.49
N TYR A 92 8.30 -5.62 2.80
CA TYR A 92 7.91 -4.21 2.73
C TYR A 92 6.58 -4.00 2.00
N ALA A 93 6.32 -4.73 0.93
CA ALA A 93 5.05 -4.64 0.20
C ALA A 93 3.88 -5.12 1.07
N LEU A 94 4.02 -6.24 1.75
CA LEU A 94 3.01 -6.76 2.69
C LEU A 94 2.76 -5.79 3.84
N LEU A 95 3.82 -5.17 4.37
CA LEU A 95 3.70 -4.14 5.42
C LEU A 95 2.88 -2.94 4.92
N ALA A 96 3.17 -2.44 3.74
CA ALA A 96 2.45 -1.30 3.15
C ALA A 96 0.96 -1.59 2.99
N VAL A 97 0.61 -2.76 2.45
CA VAL A 97 -0.78 -3.18 2.29
C VAL A 97 -1.48 -3.35 3.65
N ALA A 98 -0.79 -3.93 4.62
CA ALA A 98 -1.32 -4.13 5.97
C ALA A 98 -1.62 -2.80 6.67
N ILE A 99 -0.73 -1.82 6.54
CA ILE A 99 -0.95 -0.46 7.09
C ILE A 99 -2.24 0.15 6.51
N THR A 100 -2.43 0.04 5.20
CA THR A 100 -3.64 0.56 4.56
C THR A 100 -4.90 -0.20 4.97
N LEU A 101 -4.82 -1.51 5.13
CA LEU A 101 -5.93 -2.32 5.64
C LEU A 101 -6.35 -1.87 7.05
N ASP A 102 -5.39 -1.58 7.92
CA ASP A 102 -5.67 -1.03 9.25
C ASP A 102 -6.32 0.35 9.15
N ASP A 103 -5.81 1.22 8.29
CA ASP A 103 -6.35 2.57 8.08
C ASP A 103 -7.82 2.55 7.65
N ILE A 104 -8.24 1.55 6.89
CA ILE A 104 -9.65 1.39 6.49
C ILE A 104 -10.47 0.53 7.46
N GLY A 105 -9.89 0.13 8.58
CA GLY A 105 -10.58 -0.57 9.67
C GLY A 105 -10.57 -2.11 9.58
N ASP A 106 -9.86 -2.71 8.62
CA ASP A 106 -9.75 -4.17 8.51
C ASP A 106 -8.51 -4.69 9.25
N THR A 107 -8.50 -4.51 10.56
CA THR A 107 -7.40 -4.91 11.45
C THR A 107 -7.10 -6.41 11.37
N LYS A 108 -8.12 -7.25 11.19
CA LYS A 108 -7.95 -8.70 11.09
C LYS A 108 -7.12 -9.12 9.87
N LYS A 109 -7.45 -8.58 8.70
CA LYS A 109 -6.65 -8.84 7.49
C LYS A 109 -5.27 -8.21 7.59
N ALA A 110 -5.16 -7.02 8.16
CA ALA A 110 -3.88 -6.37 8.40
C ALA A 110 -2.95 -7.26 9.23
N LEU A 111 -3.42 -7.82 10.34
CA LEU A 111 -2.64 -8.75 11.17
C LEU A 111 -2.22 -10.01 10.42
N SER A 112 -3.11 -10.56 9.59
CA SER A 112 -2.79 -11.72 8.75
C SER A 112 -1.62 -11.43 7.81
N LEU A 113 -1.65 -10.28 7.12
CA LEU A 113 -0.56 -9.87 6.21
C LEU A 113 0.73 -9.54 6.96
N LEU A 114 0.64 -8.96 8.16
CA LEU A 114 1.82 -8.69 8.99
C LEU A 114 2.52 -9.97 9.43
N LYS A 115 1.78 -11.02 9.73
CA LYS A 115 2.37 -12.34 10.03
C LYS A 115 3.13 -12.91 8.82
N GLU A 116 2.60 -12.73 7.63
CA GLU A 116 3.30 -13.12 6.39
C GLU A 116 4.53 -12.24 6.15
N ALA A 117 4.43 -10.94 6.43
CA ALA A 117 5.56 -10.00 6.35
C ALA A 117 6.67 -10.37 7.33
N ASP A 118 6.33 -10.78 8.56
CA ASP A 118 7.29 -11.24 9.57
C ASP A 118 8.05 -12.48 9.10
N LYS A 119 7.34 -13.44 8.52
CA LYS A 119 7.97 -14.64 7.93
C LYS A 119 8.90 -14.28 6.76
N ALA A 120 8.52 -13.32 5.93
CA ALA A 120 9.38 -12.84 4.85
C ALA A 120 10.62 -12.13 5.41
N ALA A 121 10.44 -11.32 6.45
CA ALA A 121 11.53 -10.61 7.11
C ALA A 121 12.60 -11.58 7.68
N ASP A 122 12.17 -12.70 8.27
CA ASP A 122 13.09 -13.72 8.80
C ASP A 122 13.98 -14.34 7.72
N LYS A 123 13.59 -14.27 6.45
CA LYS A 123 14.35 -14.80 5.30
C LYS A 123 15.28 -13.77 4.65
N VAL A 124 15.31 -12.55 5.14
CA VAL A 124 16.20 -11.51 4.61
C VAL A 124 17.63 -11.82 5.02
N SER A 125 18.53 -11.89 4.03
CA SER A 125 19.91 -12.32 4.24
C SER A 125 20.81 -11.25 4.86
N ASP A 126 20.59 -9.99 4.49
CA ASP A 126 21.37 -8.88 5.02
C ASP A 126 20.91 -8.54 6.44
N PRO A 127 21.82 -8.64 7.45
CA PRO A 127 21.43 -8.43 8.85
C PRO A 127 20.83 -7.06 9.17
N ASP A 128 21.35 -6.00 8.56
CA ASP A 128 20.87 -4.63 8.79
C ASP A 128 19.47 -4.42 8.19
N SER A 129 19.27 -4.90 6.96
CA SER A 129 17.97 -4.86 6.29
C SER A 129 16.94 -5.72 7.04
N GLN A 130 17.34 -6.91 7.48
CA GLN A 130 16.48 -7.81 8.27
C GLN A 130 16.03 -7.12 9.57
N LYS A 131 16.94 -6.55 10.32
CA LYS A 131 16.64 -5.84 11.57
C LYS A 131 15.61 -4.72 11.35
N LYS A 132 15.82 -3.91 10.33
CA LYS A 132 14.93 -2.79 10.02
C LYS A 132 13.50 -3.25 9.70
N ILE A 133 13.35 -4.24 8.86
CA ILE A 133 12.02 -4.72 8.46
C ILE A 133 11.33 -5.46 9.59
N VAL A 134 12.04 -6.31 10.33
CA VAL A 134 11.51 -7.01 11.51
C VAL A 134 10.97 -6.00 12.54
N GLU A 135 11.74 -4.97 12.84
CA GLU A 135 11.34 -3.94 13.78
C GLU A 135 10.05 -3.23 13.34
N LYS A 136 9.96 -2.81 12.08
CA LYS A 136 8.77 -2.13 11.54
C LYS A 136 7.53 -3.04 11.56
N VAL A 137 7.68 -4.28 11.14
CA VAL A 137 6.57 -5.25 11.09
C VAL A 137 6.07 -5.57 12.49
N ARG A 138 6.97 -5.90 13.41
CA ARG A 138 6.60 -6.29 14.79
C ARG A 138 6.05 -5.12 15.59
N THR A 139 6.55 -3.90 15.38
CA THR A 139 5.98 -2.69 15.99
C THR A 139 4.53 -2.52 15.54
N LYS A 140 4.25 -2.64 14.24
CA LYS A 140 2.89 -2.52 13.73
C LYS A 140 2.00 -3.65 14.22
N MET A 141 2.48 -4.87 14.28
CA MET A 141 1.73 -6.00 14.85
C MET A 141 1.31 -5.73 16.30
N ALA A 142 2.23 -5.25 17.12
CA ALA A 142 1.95 -4.92 18.52
C ALA A 142 0.90 -3.81 18.66
N GLU A 143 0.95 -2.79 17.82
CA GLU A 143 -0.07 -1.73 17.78
C GLU A 143 -1.46 -2.31 17.47
N LEU A 144 -1.56 -3.20 16.49
CA LEU A 144 -2.85 -3.76 16.06
C LEU A 144 -3.41 -4.77 17.06
N GLU A 145 -2.56 -5.51 17.76
CA GLU A 145 -3.01 -6.45 18.79
C GLU A 145 -3.63 -5.76 20.00
N LYS A 146 -3.23 -4.52 20.29
CA LYS A 146 -3.88 -3.69 21.33
C LYS A 146 -5.31 -3.24 20.96
N LYS A 147 -5.67 -3.28 19.67
CA LYS A 147 -7.00 -2.89 19.17
C LYS A 147 -8.03 -4.01 19.23
N LYS A 148 -7.64 -5.23 19.57
CA LYS A 148 -8.55 -6.38 19.67
C LYS A 148 -9.51 -6.26 20.85
#